data_25b0b686052a1609d00ce8eaa6f8613b
#
_entry.id   25b0b686052a1609d00ce8eaa6f8613b
#
_cell.length_a   1.000
_cell.length_b   1.000
_cell.length_c   1.000
_cell.angle_alpha   90.00
_cell.angle_beta   90.00
_cell.angle_gamma   90.00
#
_symmetry.space_group_name_H-M   'P 1'
#
loop_
_entity.id
_entity.type
_entity.pdbx_description
1 polymer ?
#
loop_
_entity_poly.entity_id
_entity_poly.type
_entity_poly.pdbx_seq_one_letter_code
_entity_poly.pdbx_strand_id
1 'polypeptide(L)'
;QIAKLKGCTVIGIAGGQEKCDYLKNELGFDEAIDYKNENIYSALKKKCPKGIDVFFDNVGGIILDAALSKLRMHAKVVICGAISQYNNKHKINGPSNYLSLLVTRSSMQGMVVMDYTKEFGTAAKQMGIWMKEGKLKSREDIYEGIENFQETYNRLFSGKKNGKLVLKVKA
;
A
#
# COMPACT_ATOMS: atom_id res chain seq x y z
N GLN A 1 -3.10 0.95 9.08
CA GLN A 1 -3.55 1.43 10.39
C GLN A 1 -5.05 1.16 10.61
N ILE A 2 -5.92 1.51 9.65
CA ILE A 2 -7.36 1.24 9.76
C ILE A 2 -7.64 -0.26 9.90
N ALA A 3 -6.94 -1.12 9.17
CA ALA A 3 -7.06 -2.56 9.31
C ALA A 3 -6.64 -3.02 10.72
N LYS A 4 -5.59 -2.43 11.31
CA LYS A 4 -5.20 -2.68 12.71
C LYS A 4 -6.32 -2.29 13.67
N LEU A 5 -6.92 -1.12 13.50
CA LEU A 5 -8.04 -0.66 14.34
C LEU A 5 -9.28 -1.55 14.22
N LYS A 6 -9.40 -2.28 13.11
CA LYS A 6 -10.44 -3.31 12.90
C LYS A 6 -10.05 -4.71 13.37
N GLY A 7 -8.91 -4.88 14.06
CA GLY A 7 -8.47 -6.14 14.62
C GLY A 7 -7.78 -7.10 13.65
N CYS A 8 -7.37 -6.61 12.46
CA CYS A 8 -6.66 -7.43 11.48
C CYS A 8 -5.18 -7.63 11.88
N THR A 9 -4.61 -8.75 11.48
CA THR A 9 -3.16 -8.90 11.35
C THR A 9 -2.72 -8.19 10.08
N VAL A 10 -1.83 -7.21 10.20
CA VAL A 10 -1.44 -6.34 9.09
C VAL A 10 0.03 -6.49 8.77
N ILE A 11 0.32 -6.76 7.50
CA ILE A 11 1.68 -6.87 6.98
C ILE A 11 1.87 -5.78 5.93
N GLY A 12 2.84 -4.89 6.15
CA GLY A 12 3.17 -3.83 5.22
C GLY A 12 4.28 -4.24 4.25
N ILE A 13 4.23 -3.75 3.03
CA ILE A 13 5.30 -3.93 2.04
C ILE A 13 5.85 -2.55 1.71
N ALA A 14 7.12 -2.32 1.99
CA ALA A 14 7.79 -1.04 1.78
C ALA A 14 9.21 -1.22 1.26
N GLY A 15 9.83 -0.15 0.77
CA GLY A 15 11.21 -0.24 0.24
C GLY A 15 12.22 0.42 1.17
N GLY A 16 13.05 -0.40 1.79
CA GLY A 16 14.11 -0.02 2.72
C GLY A 16 13.74 -0.25 4.19
N GLN A 17 14.75 -0.58 4.99
CA GLN A 17 14.61 -0.94 6.41
C GLN A 17 13.94 0.17 7.22
N GLU A 18 14.34 1.43 7.03
CA GLU A 18 13.75 2.59 7.73
C GLU A 18 12.22 2.65 7.60
N LYS A 19 11.70 2.40 6.39
CA LYS A 19 10.25 2.39 6.17
C LYS A 19 9.56 1.19 6.82
N CYS A 20 10.20 0.05 6.79
CA CYS A 20 9.69 -1.16 7.46
C CYS A 20 9.64 -0.96 8.97
N ASP A 21 10.68 -0.36 9.55
CA ASP A 21 10.74 -0.04 10.98
C ASP A 21 9.65 0.97 11.36
N TYR A 22 9.44 2.00 10.54
CA TYR A 22 8.36 2.97 10.76
C TYR A 22 6.97 2.30 10.74
N LEU A 23 6.72 1.39 9.78
CA LEU A 23 5.45 0.65 9.74
C LEU A 23 5.22 -0.16 11.03
N LYS A 24 6.24 -0.81 11.54
CA LYS A 24 6.14 -1.67 12.74
C LYS A 24 6.09 -0.84 14.02
N ASN A 25 7.07 0.03 14.20
CA ASN A 25 7.30 0.70 15.48
C ASN A 25 6.36 1.89 15.71
N GLU A 26 6.02 2.61 14.62
CA GLU A 26 5.20 3.81 14.71
C GLU A 26 3.74 3.58 14.34
N LEU A 27 3.48 2.75 13.31
CA LEU A 27 2.13 2.54 12.80
C LEU A 27 1.48 1.25 13.33
N GLY A 28 2.22 0.46 14.12
CA GLY A 28 1.72 -0.72 14.82
C GLY A 28 1.39 -1.91 13.91
N PHE A 29 2.02 -2.02 12.74
CA PHE A 29 1.88 -3.19 11.89
C PHE A 29 2.53 -4.41 12.55
N ASP A 30 1.95 -5.59 12.35
CA ASP A 30 2.46 -6.82 12.94
C ASP A 30 3.79 -7.24 12.30
N GLU A 31 3.88 -7.04 10.97
CA GLU A 31 5.08 -7.32 10.20
C GLU A 31 5.26 -6.31 9.06
N ALA A 32 6.49 -6.21 8.56
CA ALA A 32 6.83 -5.47 7.36
C ALA A 32 7.78 -6.27 6.47
N ILE A 33 7.71 -6.07 5.15
CA ILE A 33 8.56 -6.70 4.15
C ILE A 33 9.30 -5.59 3.39
N ASP A 34 10.62 -5.66 3.40
CA ASP A 34 11.46 -4.81 2.57
C ASP A 34 11.64 -5.42 1.18
N TYR A 35 10.78 -5.05 0.24
CA TYR A 35 10.80 -5.60 -1.11
C TYR A 35 12.09 -5.29 -1.90
N LYS A 36 12.94 -4.38 -1.41
CA LYS A 36 14.22 -4.05 -2.05
C LYS A 36 15.34 -5.03 -1.65
N ASN A 37 15.27 -5.53 -0.43
CA ASN A 37 16.34 -6.36 0.14
C ASN A 37 15.89 -7.79 0.47
N GLU A 38 14.57 -8.06 0.46
CA GLU A 38 14.01 -9.39 0.67
C GLU A 38 13.39 -9.96 -0.62
N ASN A 39 13.52 -11.26 -0.85
CA ASN A 39 12.73 -11.92 -1.88
C ASN A 39 11.26 -11.95 -1.46
N ILE A 40 10.40 -11.26 -2.20
CA ILE A 40 8.99 -11.05 -1.84
C ILE A 40 8.20 -12.36 -1.67
N TYR A 41 8.46 -13.38 -2.47
CA TYR A 41 7.78 -14.68 -2.37
C TYR A 41 8.15 -15.40 -1.07
N SER A 42 9.44 -15.44 -0.75
CA SER A 42 9.95 -16.06 0.48
C SER A 42 9.48 -15.29 1.72
N ALA A 43 9.50 -13.97 1.67
CA ALA A 43 9.04 -13.11 2.75
C ALA A 43 7.54 -13.30 3.04
N LEU A 44 6.70 -13.31 2.00
CA LEU A 44 5.26 -13.59 2.16
C LEU A 44 5.02 -15.02 2.67
N LYS A 45 5.78 -16.02 2.20
CA LYS A 45 5.66 -17.39 2.72
C LYS A 45 5.92 -17.45 4.22
N LYS A 46 6.93 -16.73 4.70
CA LYS A 46 7.33 -16.69 6.11
C LYS A 46 6.36 -15.88 6.97
N LYS A 47 5.97 -14.68 6.50
CA LYS A 47 5.18 -13.71 7.29
C LYS A 47 3.66 -13.90 7.16
N CYS A 48 3.21 -14.59 6.09
CA CYS A 48 1.81 -14.97 5.89
C CYS A 48 1.65 -16.50 5.88
N PRO A 49 2.00 -17.22 6.95
CA PRO A 49 1.97 -18.71 6.93
C PRO A 49 0.57 -19.27 6.70
N LYS A 50 -0.47 -18.54 7.13
CA LYS A 50 -1.88 -18.90 6.93
C LYS A 50 -2.48 -18.37 5.63
N GLY A 51 -1.68 -17.67 4.80
CA GLY A 51 -2.13 -16.99 3.58
C GLY A 51 -2.73 -15.62 3.84
N ILE A 52 -3.19 -14.97 2.77
CA ILE A 52 -3.67 -13.59 2.72
C ILE A 52 -5.18 -13.60 2.52
N ASP A 53 -5.93 -12.96 3.43
CA ASP A 53 -7.38 -12.78 3.31
C ASP A 53 -7.74 -11.56 2.45
N VAL A 54 -7.00 -10.46 2.62
CA VAL A 54 -7.19 -9.22 1.85
C VAL A 54 -5.84 -8.67 1.43
N PHE A 55 -5.69 -8.38 0.15
CA PHE A 55 -4.54 -7.67 -0.40
C PHE A 55 -4.99 -6.36 -1.03
N PHE A 56 -4.49 -5.23 -0.51
CA PHE A 56 -4.76 -3.90 -1.03
C PHE A 56 -3.55 -3.43 -1.83
N ASP A 57 -3.70 -3.33 -3.15
CA ASP A 57 -2.59 -3.10 -4.07
C ASP A 57 -2.58 -1.68 -4.66
N ASN A 58 -1.44 -0.98 -4.50
CA ASN A 58 -1.13 0.27 -5.15
C ASN A 58 0.05 0.14 -6.14
N VAL A 59 0.65 -1.03 -6.24
CA VAL A 59 1.97 -1.22 -6.86
C VAL A 59 1.92 -2.08 -8.12
N GLY A 60 1.18 -3.17 -8.09
CA GLY A 60 1.15 -4.15 -9.19
C GLY A 60 2.47 -4.94 -9.33
N GLY A 61 2.69 -5.46 -10.53
CA GLY A 61 3.93 -6.16 -10.89
C GLY A 61 4.23 -7.38 -10.02
N ILE A 62 5.51 -7.58 -9.71
CA ILE A 62 5.97 -8.75 -8.96
C ILE A 62 5.38 -8.86 -7.54
N ILE A 63 5.02 -7.73 -6.92
CA ILE A 63 4.41 -7.73 -5.58
C ILE A 63 3.00 -8.30 -5.65
N LEU A 64 2.20 -7.87 -6.63
CA LEU A 64 0.88 -8.44 -6.88
C LEU A 64 0.98 -9.93 -7.20
N ASP A 65 1.90 -10.30 -8.07
CA ASP A 65 2.08 -11.70 -8.48
C ASP A 65 2.44 -12.62 -7.30
N ALA A 66 3.34 -12.16 -6.43
CA ALA A 66 3.70 -12.86 -5.21
C ALA A 66 2.52 -12.96 -4.22
N ALA A 67 1.73 -11.89 -4.05
CA ALA A 67 0.55 -11.90 -3.20
C ALA A 67 -0.51 -12.90 -3.69
N LEU A 68 -0.76 -12.95 -5.01
CA LEU A 68 -1.68 -13.92 -5.61
C LEU A 68 -1.29 -15.37 -5.29
N SER A 69 0.02 -15.68 -5.24
CA SER A 69 0.51 -17.03 -4.89
C SER A 69 0.23 -17.44 -3.43
N LYS A 70 -0.24 -16.50 -2.59
CA LYS A 70 -0.42 -16.69 -1.14
C LYS A 70 -1.85 -16.43 -0.66
N LEU A 71 -2.81 -16.36 -1.56
CA LEU A 71 -4.21 -16.12 -1.20
C LEU A 71 -4.79 -17.29 -0.40
N ARG A 72 -5.60 -16.96 0.59
CA ARG A 72 -6.50 -17.89 1.26
C ARG A 72 -7.76 -18.10 0.41
N MET A 73 -8.53 -19.12 0.82
CA MET A 73 -9.85 -19.33 0.24
C MET A 73 -10.72 -18.09 0.42
N HIS A 74 -11.37 -17.68 -0.69
CA HIS A 74 -12.28 -16.52 -0.73
C HIS A 74 -11.61 -15.17 -0.41
N ALA A 75 -10.29 -15.07 -0.59
CA ALA A 75 -9.57 -13.82 -0.40
C ALA A 75 -10.05 -12.74 -1.37
N LYS A 76 -9.80 -11.48 -1.00
CA LYS A 76 -10.11 -10.30 -1.80
C LYS A 76 -8.84 -9.54 -2.16
N VAL A 77 -8.62 -9.30 -3.44
CA VAL A 77 -7.56 -8.46 -3.97
C VAL A 77 -8.18 -7.17 -4.48
N VAL A 78 -7.80 -6.04 -3.90
CA VAL A 78 -8.30 -4.72 -4.28
C VAL A 78 -7.20 -3.96 -5.02
N ILE A 79 -7.39 -3.70 -6.30
CA ILE A 79 -6.45 -2.96 -7.14
C ILE A 79 -6.83 -1.47 -7.10
N CYS A 80 -6.06 -0.70 -6.36
CA CYS A 80 -6.21 0.76 -6.25
C CYS A 80 -5.21 1.51 -7.16
N GLY A 81 -4.11 0.87 -7.52
CA GLY A 81 -3.10 1.44 -8.40
C GLY A 81 -2.06 0.41 -8.85
N ALA A 82 -1.21 0.81 -9.77
CA ALA A 82 -0.14 -0.01 -10.32
C ALA A 82 1.11 0.83 -10.61
N ILE A 83 1.62 1.55 -9.60
CA ILE A 83 2.68 2.56 -9.77
C ILE A 83 3.96 1.98 -10.39
N SER A 84 4.24 0.69 -10.20
CA SER A 84 5.38 0.01 -10.83
C SER A 84 5.26 -0.10 -12.35
N GLN A 85 4.04 0.12 -12.90
CA GLN A 85 3.74 -0.05 -14.32
C GLN A 85 3.56 1.30 -15.06
N TYR A 86 3.37 2.41 -14.33
CA TYR A 86 3.00 3.71 -14.95
C TYR A 86 4.07 4.28 -15.89
N ASN A 87 5.34 3.98 -15.64
CA ASN A 87 6.45 4.45 -16.47
C ASN A 87 6.95 3.38 -17.47
N ASN A 88 6.24 2.27 -17.60
CA ASN A 88 6.62 1.22 -18.55
C ASN A 88 6.34 1.69 -19.97
N LYS A 89 7.40 1.81 -20.78
CA LYS A 89 7.31 2.11 -22.23
C LYS A 89 6.94 0.88 -23.06
N HIS A 90 6.93 -0.29 -22.46
CA HIS A 90 6.63 -1.58 -23.10
C HIS A 90 5.27 -2.10 -22.62
N LYS A 91 4.85 -3.23 -23.17
CA LYS A 91 3.61 -3.90 -22.78
C LYS A 91 3.61 -4.20 -21.29
N ILE A 92 2.51 -3.83 -20.63
CA ILE A 92 2.25 -4.21 -19.25
C ILE A 92 2.12 -5.72 -19.18
N ASN A 93 2.94 -6.36 -18.35
CA ASN A 93 2.82 -7.78 -18.07
C ASN A 93 1.78 -8.01 -16.97
N GLY A 94 0.76 -8.78 -17.26
CA GLY A 94 -0.19 -9.25 -16.26
C GLY A 94 0.45 -10.20 -15.26
N PRO A 95 -0.23 -10.47 -14.12
CA PRO A 95 0.27 -11.42 -13.14
C PRO A 95 0.27 -12.85 -13.68
N SER A 96 1.37 -13.59 -13.44
CA SER A 96 1.50 -14.99 -13.83
C SER A 96 0.64 -15.91 -12.95
N ASN A 97 0.46 -15.53 -11.69
CA ASN A 97 -0.26 -16.31 -10.68
C ASN A 97 -1.78 -16.08 -10.65
N TYR A 98 -2.39 -15.51 -11.71
CA TYR A 98 -3.82 -15.20 -11.71
C TYR A 98 -4.72 -16.45 -11.55
N LEU A 99 -4.25 -17.63 -11.94
CA LEU A 99 -4.98 -18.89 -11.75
C LEU A 99 -5.19 -19.24 -10.26
N SER A 100 -4.43 -18.63 -9.35
CA SER A 100 -4.67 -18.74 -7.91
C SER A 100 -6.08 -18.29 -7.53
N LEU A 101 -6.65 -17.32 -8.25
CA LEU A 101 -8.03 -16.87 -8.04
C LEU A 101 -9.04 -18.00 -8.23
N LEU A 102 -8.85 -18.83 -9.27
CA LEU A 102 -9.69 -20.00 -9.49
C LEU A 102 -9.54 -21.02 -8.36
N VAL A 103 -8.30 -21.39 -8.03
CA VAL A 103 -8.00 -22.41 -7.02
C VAL A 103 -8.56 -22.03 -5.66
N THR A 104 -8.36 -20.76 -5.26
CA THR A 104 -8.81 -20.24 -3.96
C THR A 104 -10.22 -19.66 -3.97
N ARG A 105 -10.90 -19.64 -5.14
CA ARG A 105 -12.22 -19.01 -5.33
C ARG A 105 -12.25 -17.55 -4.80
N SER A 106 -11.12 -16.88 -5.01
CA SER A 106 -10.89 -15.49 -4.60
C SER A 106 -11.37 -14.52 -5.67
N SER A 107 -11.49 -13.24 -5.31
CA SER A 107 -11.84 -12.16 -6.24
C SER A 107 -10.72 -11.13 -6.33
N MET A 108 -10.54 -10.56 -7.52
CA MET A 108 -9.68 -9.41 -7.76
C MET A 108 -10.51 -8.32 -8.43
N GLN A 109 -10.55 -7.13 -7.83
CA GLN A 109 -11.42 -6.04 -8.25
C GLN A 109 -10.69 -4.71 -8.24
N GLY A 110 -10.90 -3.89 -9.27
CA GLY A 110 -10.49 -2.49 -9.28
C GLY A 110 -11.30 -1.65 -8.30
N MET A 111 -10.67 -0.64 -7.71
CA MET A 111 -11.31 0.31 -6.80
C MET A 111 -10.83 1.72 -7.09
N VAL A 112 -11.76 2.65 -7.27
CA VAL A 112 -11.50 4.08 -7.33
C VAL A 112 -12.28 4.76 -6.20
N VAL A 113 -11.58 5.59 -5.43
CA VAL A 113 -12.17 6.24 -4.24
C VAL A 113 -13.39 7.10 -4.58
N MET A 114 -13.47 7.62 -5.81
CA MET A 114 -14.60 8.45 -6.27
C MET A 114 -15.95 7.71 -6.31
N ASP A 115 -15.94 6.38 -6.36
CA ASP A 115 -17.16 5.58 -6.29
C ASP A 115 -17.84 5.64 -4.91
N TYR A 116 -17.09 6.13 -3.89
CA TYR A 116 -17.50 6.20 -2.49
C TYR A 116 -17.72 7.63 -2.00
N THR A 117 -18.00 8.57 -2.88
CA THR A 117 -18.16 10.01 -2.52
C THR A 117 -19.19 10.26 -1.45
N LYS A 118 -20.26 9.45 -1.41
CA LYS A 118 -21.31 9.55 -0.39
C LYS A 118 -20.82 9.25 1.02
N GLU A 119 -19.78 8.45 1.16
CA GLU A 119 -19.17 8.03 2.43
C GLU A 119 -18.06 8.98 2.90
N PHE A 120 -17.60 9.94 2.08
CA PHE A 120 -16.46 10.81 2.40
C PHE A 120 -16.64 11.55 3.73
N GLY A 121 -17.82 12.13 3.96
CA GLY A 121 -18.10 12.86 5.20
C GLY A 121 -17.98 11.96 6.45
N THR A 122 -18.58 10.77 6.38
CA THR A 122 -18.54 9.79 7.47
C THR A 122 -17.13 9.27 7.70
N ALA A 123 -16.41 8.95 6.62
CA ALA A 123 -15.04 8.46 6.69
C ALA A 123 -14.09 9.53 7.25
N ALA A 124 -14.19 10.79 6.80
CA ALA A 124 -13.39 11.89 7.29
C ALA A 124 -13.61 12.15 8.78
N LYS A 125 -14.87 12.16 9.21
CA LYS A 125 -15.22 12.31 10.63
C LYS A 125 -14.61 11.20 11.48
N GLN A 126 -14.74 9.95 11.04
CA GLN A 126 -14.19 8.81 11.78
C GLN A 126 -12.66 8.83 11.83
N MET A 127 -12.00 9.15 10.72
CA MET A 127 -10.54 9.29 10.69
C MET A 127 -10.07 10.44 11.60
N GLY A 128 -10.78 11.59 11.61
CA GLY A 128 -10.49 12.71 12.50
C GLY A 128 -10.57 12.33 13.98
N ILE A 129 -11.57 11.51 14.36
CA ILE A 129 -11.68 10.99 15.73
C ILE A 129 -10.45 10.13 16.06
N TRP A 130 -10.10 9.17 15.20
CA TRP A 130 -8.93 8.31 15.42
C TRP A 130 -7.60 9.07 15.46
N MET A 131 -7.46 10.13 14.65
CA MET A 131 -6.29 11.01 14.71
C MET A 131 -6.23 11.78 16.04
N LYS A 132 -7.36 12.34 16.51
CA LYS A 132 -7.44 13.03 17.82
C LYS A 132 -7.14 12.09 19.00
N GLU A 133 -7.52 10.83 18.89
CA GLU A 133 -7.23 9.79 19.88
C GLU A 133 -5.80 9.21 19.76
N GLY A 134 -4.99 9.69 18.82
CA GLY A 134 -3.64 9.17 18.56
C GLY A 134 -3.60 7.76 17.95
N LYS A 135 -4.75 7.23 17.53
CA LYS A 135 -4.90 5.88 16.95
C LYS A 135 -4.59 5.81 15.46
N LEU A 136 -4.66 6.95 14.78
CA LEU A 136 -4.31 7.11 13.37
C LEU A 136 -3.28 8.22 13.24
N LYS A 137 -2.10 7.88 12.71
CA LYS A 137 -1.00 8.83 12.49
C LYS A 137 -0.91 9.19 11.02
N SER A 138 -0.67 10.47 10.70
CA SER A 138 -0.23 10.92 9.38
C SER A 138 1.25 11.31 9.42
N ARG A 139 1.89 11.26 8.28
CA ARG A 139 3.25 11.77 8.06
C ARG A 139 3.29 12.44 6.70
N GLU A 140 3.79 13.67 6.69
CA GLU A 140 3.94 14.48 5.48
C GLU A 140 5.41 14.81 5.26
N ASP A 141 5.84 14.78 4.00
CA ASP A 141 7.11 15.32 3.53
C ASP A 141 6.79 16.65 2.84
N ILE A 142 7.05 17.76 3.53
CA ILE A 142 6.68 19.11 3.07
C ILE A 142 7.90 19.75 2.41
N TYR A 143 7.73 20.21 1.18
CA TYR A 143 8.68 21.05 0.45
C TYR A 143 8.06 22.42 0.21
N GLU A 144 8.87 23.47 0.25
CA GLU A 144 8.39 24.84 0.14
C GLU A 144 8.83 25.48 -1.19
N GLY A 145 7.97 26.34 -1.74
CA GLY A 145 8.21 27.13 -2.93
C GLY A 145 7.82 26.42 -4.22
N ILE A 146 7.10 27.15 -5.08
CA ILE A 146 6.67 26.62 -6.40
C ILE A 146 7.86 26.30 -7.32
N GLU A 147 8.98 26.97 -7.15
CA GLU A 147 10.23 26.75 -7.86
C GLU A 147 10.76 25.32 -7.66
N ASN A 148 10.44 24.68 -6.55
CA ASN A 148 10.83 23.31 -6.23
C ASN A 148 9.84 22.25 -6.77
N PHE A 149 8.85 22.64 -7.58
CA PHE A 149 7.84 21.73 -8.09
C PHE A 149 8.45 20.53 -8.82
N GLN A 150 9.35 20.77 -9.76
CA GLN A 150 9.92 19.70 -10.60
C GLN A 150 10.70 18.69 -9.75
N GLU A 151 11.49 19.15 -8.79
CA GLU A 151 12.24 18.26 -7.90
C GLU A 151 11.27 17.47 -7.01
N THR A 152 10.30 18.16 -6.40
CA THR A 152 9.28 17.55 -5.55
C THR A 152 8.48 16.50 -6.32
N TYR A 153 8.07 16.80 -7.55
CA TYR A 153 7.35 15.86 -8.41
C TYR A 153 8.17 14.60 -8.71
N ASN A 154 9.45 14.75 -9.04
CA ASN A 154 10.35 13.62 -9.32
C ASN A 154 10.51 12.70 -8.09
N ARG A 155 10.38 13.23 -6.87
CA ARG A 155 10.44 12.44 -5.64
C ARG A 155 9.30 11.42 -5.50
N LEU A 156 8.16 11.62 -6.17
CA LEU A 156 7.07 10.63 -6.21
C LEU A 156 7.55 9.27 -6.74
N PHE A 157 8.46 9.29 -7.70
CA PHE A 157 8.93 8.09 -8.41
C PHE A 157 10.28 7.57 -7.90
N SER A 158 11.02 8.38 -7.14
CA SER A 158 12.36 8.00 -6.64
C SER A 158 12.35 7.04 -5.46
N GLY A 159 11.19 6.85 -4.83
CA GLY A 159 11.08 6.07 -3.59
C GLY A 159 11.70 6.74 -2.35
N LYS A 160 12.17 7.99 -2.47
CA LYS A 160 12.84 8.75 -1.39
C LYS A 160 11.88 9.52 -0.48
N LYS A 161 10.58 9.30 -0.57
CA LYS A 161 9.58 9.92 0.30
C LYS A 161 9.25 8.99 1.48
N ASN A 162 9.01 9.56 2.64
CA ASN A 162 8.65 8.85 3.86
C ASN A 162 7.20 9.09 4.32
N GLY A 163 6.51 10.05 3.69
CA GLY A 163 5.14 10.40 3.98
C GLY A 163 4.36 10.83 2.75
N LYS A 164 3.24 11.53 2.99
CA LYS A 164 2.51 12.23 1.93
C LYS A 164 3.35 13.39 1.45
N LEU A 165 3.75 13.34 0.18
CA LEU A 165 4.52 14.42 -0.42
C LEU A 165 3.61 15.64 -0.64
N VAL A 166 4.01 16.77 -0.12
CA VAL A 166 3.28 18.04 -0.18
C VAL A 166 4.21 19.15 -0.63
N LEU A 167 3.80 19.94 -1.63
CA LEU A 167 4.46 21.19 -1.99
C LEU A 167 3.65 22.36 -1.45
N LYS A 168 4.23 23.10 -0.51
CA LYS A 168 3.66 24.34 0.03
C LYS A 168 4.02 25.48 -0.94
N VAL A 169 3.05 25.95 -1.71
CA VAL A 169 3.25 26.93 -2.79
C VAL A 169 3.44 28.34 -2.25
N LYS A 170 2.78 28.66 -1.13
CA LYS A 170 2.86 29.98 -0.49
C LYS A 170 2.85 29.79 1.03
N ALA A 171 3.63 30.64 1.71
CA ALA A 171 3.60 30.75 3.16
C ALA A 171 2.32 31.42 3.64
#